data_8edb52133567b135a512fc91c1e4bf14
#
_entry.id   8edb52133567b135a512fc91c1e4bf14
#
_cell.length_a   1.000
_cell.length_b   1.000
_cell.length_c   1.000
_cell.angle_alpha   90.00
_cell.angle_beta   90.00
_cell.angle_gamma   90.00
#
_symmetry.space_group_name_H-M   'P 1'
#
loop_
_entity.id
_entity.type
_entity.pdbx_description
1 polymer ?
#
loop_
_entity_poly.entity_id
_entity_poly.type
_entity_poly.pdbx_seq_one_letter_code
_entity_poly.pdbx_strand_id
1 'polypeptide(L)'
;MVEPHPVTAALIAAMSFSGEPMVLTDPNQPDHPMIAINAPFEAMSGYPAADTLGRNCRFLQGHATDPATRARIGRCIAERRGCVEWIVNYRRSGEMFWNLL
;
A
#
# COMPACT_ATOMS: atom_id res chain seq x y z
N MET A 1 3.04 24.65 -5.60
CA MET A 1 2.66 23.23 -5.66
C MET A 1 3.29 22.60 -6.89
N VAL A 2 3.94 21.48 -6.72
CA VAL A 2 4.55 20.72 -7.81
C VAL A 2 3.53 19.74 -8.35
N GLU A 3 3.28 19.77 -9.65
CA GLU A 3 2.40 18.78 -10.26
C GLU A 3 3.08 17.42 -10.31
N PRO A 4 2.32 16.31 -10.16
CA PRO A 4 2.89 14.98 -10.27
C PRO A 4 3.37 14.71 -11.69
N HIS A 5 4.37 13.84 -11.82
CA HIS A 5 4.81 13.35 -13.12
C HIS A 5 3.61 12.81 -13.92
N PRO A 6 3.53 13.01 -15.25
CA PRO A 6 2.40 12.52 -16.06
C PRO A 6 2.08 11.04 -15.88
N VAL A 7 3.10 10.20 -15.73
CA VAL A 7 2.89 8.75 -15.47
C VAL A 7 2.23 8.53 -14.11
N THR A 8 2.67 9.25 -13.10
CA THR A 8 2.07 9.17 -11.76
C THR A 8 0.61 9.62 -11.80
N ALA A 9 0.32 10.72 -12.49
CA ALA A 9 -1.04 11.22 -12.64
C ALA A 9 -1.93 10.20 -13.37
N ALA A 10 -1.41 9.53 -14.41
CA ALA A 10 -2.14 8.49 -15.14
C ALA A 10 -2.43 7.26 -14.26
N LEU A 11 -1.46 6.85 -13.45
CA LEU A 11 -1.64 5.73 -12.51
C LEU A 11 -2.71 6.04 -11.46
N ILE A 12 -2.68 7.24 -10.88
CA ILE A 12 -3.69 7.69 -9.90
C ILE A 12 -5.08 7.69 -10.54
N ALA A 13 -5.20 8.20 -11.76
CA ALA A 13 -6.46 8.21 -12.48
C ALA A 13 -6.97 6.79 -12.74
N ALA A 14 -6.10 5.88 -13.17
CA ALA A 14 -6.45 4.48 -13.41
C ALA A 14 -6.93 3.79 -12.13
N MET A 15 -6.27 4.05 -11.00
CA MET A 15 -6.66 3.50 -9.70
C MET A 15 -8.08 3.91 -9.31
N SER A 16 -8.49 5.13 -9.64
CA SER A 16 -9.82 5.64 -9.29
C SER A 16 -10.95 4.93 -10.02
N PHE A 17 -10.66 4.27 -11.15
CA PHE A 17 -11.64 3.49 -11.90
C PHE A 17 -11.62 2.01 -11.56
N SER A 18 -10.66 1.55 -10.76
CA SER A 18 -10.58 0.13 -10.37
C SER A 18 -11.54 -0.19 -9.24
N GLY A 19 -12.18 -1.36 -9.30
CA GLY A 19 -12.96 -1.90 -8.19
C GLY A 19 -12.10 -2.63 -7.15
N GLU A 20 -10.80 -2.79 -7.40
CA GLU A 20 -9.88 -3.48 -6.51
C GLU A 20 -9.14 -2.50 -5.59
N PRO A 21 -8.87 -2.88 -4.32
CA PRO A 21 -8.06 -2.05 -3.45
C PRO A 21 -6.66 -1.82 -4.02
N MET A 22 -6.25 -0.57 -4.12
CA MET A 22 -4.94 -0.21 -4.68
C MET A 22 -4.32 0.93 -3.89
N VAL A 23 -2.99 0.86 -3.77
CA VAL A 23 -2.17 1.94 -3.24
C VAL A 23 -1.02 2.21 -4.21
N LEU A 24 -0.55 3.45 -4.23
CA LEU A 24 0.64 3.84 -4.95
C LEU A 24 1.63 4.42 -3.94
N THR A 25 2.86 3.91 -3.97
CA THR A 25 3.95 4.39 -3.10
C THR A 25 5.03 5.05 -3.93
N ASP A 26 5.80 5.94 -3.31
CA ASP A 26 6.92 6.63 -3.96
C ASP A 26 8.25 6.08 -3.42
N PRO A 27 8.98 5.25 -4.21
CA PRO A 27 10.25 4.70 -3.76
C PRO A 27 11.38 5.72 -3.73
N ASN A 28 11.18 6.92 -4.27
CA ASN A 28 12.17 8.00 -4.28
C ASN A 28 12.10 8.86 -3.03
N GLN A 29 11.08 8.67 -2.18
CA GLN A 29 10.99 9.34 -0.89
C GLN A 29 11.43 8.41 0.23
N PRO A 30 11.93 8.95 1.35
CA PRO A 30 12.31 8.12 2.49
C PRO A 30 11.14 7.27 2.97
N ASP A 31 11.42 5.98 3.19
CA ASP A 31 10.48 5.00 3.73
C ASP A 31 9.28 4.69 2.82
N HIS A 32 9.39 4.96 1.53
CA HIS A 32 8.39 4.60 0.50
C HIS A 32 6.95 4.93 0.94
N PRO A 33 6.61 6.22 1.12
CA PRO A 33 5.29 6.61 1.59
C PRO A 33 4.21 6.35 0.55
N MET A 34 3.00 6.06 1.00
CA MET A 34 1.83 6.05 0.12
C MET A 34 1.54 7.46 -0.36
N ILE A 35 1.39 7.63 -1.66
CA ILE A 35 1.06 8.91 -2.29
C ILE A 35 -0.35 8.93 -2.88
N ALA A 36 -0.97 7.77 -3.03
CA ALA A 36 -2.36 7.65 -3.47
C ALA A 36 -2.97 6.34 -3.00
N ILE A 37 -4.25 6.36 -2.71
CA ILE A 37 -5.08 5.18 -2.45
C ILE A 37 -6.40 5.37 -3.19
N ASN A 38 -7.13 4.28 -3.39
CA ASN A 38 -8.47 4.37 -3.98
C ASN A 38 -9.56 4.03 -2.97
N ALA A 39 -10.82 4.26 -3.36
CA ALA A 39 -11.97 4.01 -2.48
C ALA A 39 -12.08 2.55 -2.02
N PRO A 40 -11.84 1.53 -2.87
CA PRO A 40 -11.84 0.15 -2.40
C PRO A 40 -10.81 -0.12 -1.30
N PHE A 41 -9.63 0.53 -1.34
CA PHE A 41 -8.64 0.39 -0.29
C PHE A 41 -9.15 0.99 1.03
N GLU A 42 -9.77 2.16 0.99
CA GLU A 42 -10.36 2.76 2.18
C GLU A 42 -11.43 1.85 2.80
N ALA A 43 -12.28 1.26 1.98
CA ALA A 43 -13.32 0.34 2.44
C ALA A 43 -12.73 -0.94 3.04
N MET A 44 -11.71 -1.51 2.39
CA MET A 44 -11.07 -2.73 2.86
C MET A 44 -10.32 -2.53 4.18
N SER A 45 -9.52 -1.47 4.25
CA SER A 45 -8.65 -1.23 5.40
C SER A 45 -9.35 -0.53 6.57
N GLY A 46 -10.40 0.21 6.29
CA GLY A 46 -11.08 1.06 7.27
C GLY A 46 -10.35 2.38 7.55
N TYR A 47 -9.26 2.66 6.83
CA TYR A 47 -8.49 3.90 6.99
C TYR A 47 -8.81 4.88 5.87
N PRO A 48 -9.22 6.11 6.20
CA PRO A 48 -9.40 7.14 5.17
C PRO A 48 -8.04 7.62 4.64
N ALA A 49 -8.04 8.22 3.44
CA ALA A 49 -6.83 8.73 2.80
C ALA A 49 -6.04 9.68 3.72
N ALA A 50 -6.74 10.53 4.48
CA ALA A 50 -6.11 11.47 5.39
C ALA A 50 -5.22 10.79 6.44
N ASP A 51 -5.55 9.55 6.82
CA ASP A 51 -4.80 8.79 7.83
C ASP A 51 -3.74 7.86 7.24
N THR A 52 -3.65 7.76 5.91
CA THR A 52 -2.75 6.82 5.24
C THR A 52 -1.69 7.49 4.39
N LEU A 53 -2.03 8.57 3.70
CA LEU A 53 -1.08 9.24 2.81
C LEU A 53 0.12 9.76 3.59
N GLY A 54 1.31 9.59 3.03
CA GLY A 54 2.57 9.94 3.66
C GLY A 54 3.16 8.85 4.56
N ARG A 55 2.46 7.74 4.76
CA ARG A 55 2.92 6.63 5.60
C ARG A 55 3.34 5.44 4.74
N ASN A 56 4.26 4.64 5.27
CA ASN A 56 4.58 3.34 4.68
C ASN A 56 3.46 2.34 4.98
N CYS A 57 3.17 1.45 4.03
CA CYS A 57 2.10 0.44 4.16
C CYS A 57 2.28 -0.52 5.35
N ARG A 58 3.49 -0.59 5.95
CA ARG A 58 3.74 -1.52 7.05
C ARG A 58 2.88 -1.25 8.29
N PHE A 59 2.25 -0.08 8.41
CA PHE A 59 1.34 0.19 9.52
C PHE A 59 0.13 -0.75 9.54
N LEU A 60 -0.18 -1.39 8.41
CA LEU A 60 -1.23 -2.41 8.32
C LEU A 60 -0.78 -3.75 8.91
N GLN A 61 0.51 -3.94 9.14
CA GLN A 61 1.06 -5.15 9.72
C GLN A 61 0.86 -5.15 11.24
N GLY A 62 0.94 -6.34 11.83
CA GLY A 62 0.79 -6.48 13.27
C GLY A 62 1.37 -7.78 13.76
N HIS A 63 0.92 -8.19 14.94
CA HIS A 63 1.54 -9.26 15.70
C HIS A 63 1.50 -10.62 14.98
N ALA A 64 0.47 -10.93 14.18
CA ALA A 64 0.41 -12.19 13.44
C ALA A 64 1.06 -12.11 12.05
N THR A 65 1.61 -10.98 11.65
CA THR A 65 2.30 -10.85 10.36
C THR A 65 3.61 -11.63 10.38
N ASP A 66 3.80 -12.53 9.41
CA ASP A 66 4.99 -13.37 9.33
C ASP A 66 6.23 -12.52 8.97
N PRO A 67 7.27 -12.49 9.82
CA PRO A 67 8.51 -11.78 9.52
C PRO A 67 9.21 -12.25 8.24
N ALA A 68 9.11 -13.53 7.89
CA ALA A 68 9.71 -14.05 6.66
C ALA A 68 9.03 -13.49 5.41
N THR A 69 7.69 -13.36 5.45
CA THR A 69 6.94 -12.74 4.37
C THR A 69 7.33 -11.27 4.21
N ARG A 70 7.44 -10.52 5.30
CA ARG A 70 7.93 -9.14 5.28
C ARG A 70 9.31 -9.02 4.65
N ALA A 71 10.21 -9.93 5.01
CA ALA A 71 11.57 -9.92 4.47
C ALA A 71 11.59 -10.18 2.97
N ARG A 72 10.74 -11.11 2.46
CA ARG A 72 10.64 -11.37 1.02
C ARG A 72 10.12 -10.17 0.25
N ILE A 73 9.08 -9.51 0.76
CA ILE A 73 8.53 -8.30 0.14
C ILE A 73 9.59 -7.20 0.13
N GLY A 74 10.27 -6.99 1.26
CA GLY A 74 11.33 -5.99 1.37
C GLY A 74 12.46 -6.20 0.36
N ARG A 75 12.85 -7.47 0.13
CA ARG A 75 13.86 -7.80 -0.90
C ARG A 75 13.36 -7.48 -2.30
N CYS A 76 12.11 -7.81 -2.62
CA CYS A 76 11.55 -7.48 -3.92
C CYS A 76 11.56 -5.98 -4.18
N ILE A 77 11.20 -5.19 -3.18
CA ILE A 77 11.22 -3.73 -3.27
C ILE A 77 12.65 -3.24 -3.49
N ALA A 78 13.61 -3.72 -2.69
CA ALA A 78 15.02 -3.32 -2.79
C ALA A 78 15.63 -3.68 -4.15
N GLU A 79 15.24 -4.83 -4.71
CA GLU A 79 15.71 -5.32 -6.00
C GLU A 79 14.89 -4.80 -7.18
N ARG A 80 13.88 -3.96 -6.92
CA ARG A 80 12.98 -3.39 -7.93
C ARG A 80 12.29 -4.47 -8.76
N ARG A 81 11.88 -5.57 -8.09
CA ARG A 81 11.14 -6.68 -8.71
C ARG A 81 9.70 -6.68 -8.22
N GLY A 82 8.81 -7.14 -9.07
CA GLY A 82 7.46 -7.49 -8.65
C GLY A 82 7.48 -8.73 -7.75
N CYS A 83 6.51 -8.83 -6.87
CA CYS A 83 6.26 -10.04 -6.09
C CYS A 83 4.77 -10.20 -5.81
N VAL A 84 4.36 -11.43 -5.51
CA VAL A 84 3.00 -11.75 -5.05
C VAL A 84 3.14 -12.53 -3.76
N GLU A 85 2.54 -12.02 -2.69
CA GLU A 85 2.63 -12.63 -1.36
C GLU A 85 1.30 -12.51 -0.61
N TRP A 86 0.95 -13.55 0.12
CA TRP A 86 -0.11 -13.45 1.12
C TRP A 86 0.49 -12.91 2.41
N ILE A 87 -0.14 -11.88 2.97
CA ILE A 87 0.33 -11.28 4.22
C ILE A 87 -0.85 -10.99 5.15
N VAL A 88 -0.64 -11.18 6.44
CA VAL A 88 -1.62 -10.81 7.45
C VAL A 88 -1.53 -9.30 7.69
N ASN A 89 -2.65 -8.63 7.50
CA ASN A 89 -2.82 -7.21 7.80
C ASN A 89 -3.96 -7.04 8.81
N TYR A 90 -4.11 -5.83 9.32
CA TYR A 90 -5.14 -5.47 10.28
C TYR A 90 -5.90 -4.25 9.79
N ARG A 91 -7.22 -4.32 9.83
CA ARG A 91 -8.08 -3.18 9.57
C ARG A 91 -7.95 -2.18 10.71
N ARG A 92 -8.42 -0.96 10.49
CA ARG A 92 -8.46 0.07 11.55
C ARG A 92 -9.18 -0.43 12.80
N SER A 93 -10.19 -1.27 12.65
CA SER A 93 -10.95 -1.87 13.76
C SER A 93 -10.14 -2.84 14.61
N GLY A 94 -8.96 -3.26 14.14
CA GLY A 94 -8.17 -4.34 14.74
C GLY A 94 -8.47 -5.71 14.17
N GLU A 95 -9.44 -5.83 13.27
CA GLU A 95 -9.77 -7.10 12.63
C GLU A 95 -8.64 -7.54 11.70
N MET A 96 -8.16 -8.77 11.92
CA MET A 96 -7.14 -9.39 11.08
C MET A 96 -7.75 -9.84 9.75
N PHE A 97 -7.00 -9.69 8.66
CA PHE A 97 -7.38 -10.26 7.37
C PHE A 97 -6.15 -10.66 6.57
N TRP A 98 -6.35 -11.62 5.66
CA TRP A 98 -5.32 -12.02 4.71
C TRP A 98 -5.39 -11.12 3.49
N ASN A 99 -4.26 -10.52 3.14
CA ASN A 99 -4.13 -9.64 1.99
C ASN A 99 -3.18 -10.28 0.97
N LEU A 100 -3.60 -10.37 -0.27
CA LEU A 100 -2.74 -10.79 -1.38
C LEU A 100 -2.17 -9.54 -2.04
N LEU A 101 -0.87 -9.39 -1.95
CA LEU A 101 -0.15 -8.28 -2.56
C LEU A 101 0.38 -8.66 -3.93
#